data_053dc1ad6bf3a2af857fc5de2895b7ec
#
_entry.id   053dc1ad6bf3a2af857fc5de2895b7ec
#
_cell.length_a   1.000
_cell.length_b   1.000
_cell.length_c   1.000
_cell.angle_alpha   90.00
_cell.angle_beta   90.00
_cell.angle_gamma   90.00
#
_symmetry.space_group_name_H-M   'P 1'
#
loop_
_entity.id
_entity.type
_entity.pdbx_description
1 polymer ?
#
loop_
_entity_poly.entity_id
_entity_poly.type
_entity_poly.pdbx_seq_one_letter_code
_entity_poly.pdbx_strand_id
1 'polypeptide(L)'
;MDGNGCSIGTHILSYKPKSVRSDRDLEPQTHRAQCAPPPTCERGNAFPAKPRAILVRMDIKTRNIATHAADAPATAAPTPVVGRFAPSPSGRMHLGNVFSCLCSWLSTRSQGGSIVLRIEDLDDRCKRPELATQLIDDLAWLGLEWDEGPYYQHDRLDLYEDALRQLQDAGLTYPCFCTRAELHAASAPHASDGTPIYRGACRDLSAEEVARRSALRAPATRLRVPAVDDLANDVIEFVDRTYGAQCEALATECGDFLVRRSDGVFAYQLAVVVDDAAMGVTEVVRGCDLLGSTPRQIYLQHLLGLPTPHYAHIPLLMSPDGRRLSKRDRDLDLGELRTRFGTPEALLGWLAGQTGIAPDTTPRTAEQLVEHFSWDVIRAHRENITVTAQ
;
A
#
# COMPACT_ATOMS: atom_id res chain seq x y z
N MET A 1 -53.59 49.10 22.40
CA MET A 1 -52.58 50.05 22.92
C MET A 1 -51.25 49.42 22.54
N ASP A 2 -50.79 49.98 21.47
CA ASP A 2 -49.47 50.43 21.12
C ASP A 2 -48.39 49.31 21.16
N GLY A 3 -47.85 48.81 20.10
CA GLY A 3 -47.43 49.45 18.83
C GLY A 3 -45.91 49.78 18.99
N ASN A 4 -45.03 48.93 18.44
CA ASN A 4 -43.82 49.45 17.82
C ASN A 4 -43.14 48.35 17.01
N GLY A 5 -43.25 48.46 15.69
CA GLY A 5 -42.51 47.70 14.73
C GLY A 5 -41.10 48.28 14.59
N CYS A 6 -40.12 47.39 14.39
CA CYS A 6 -38.79 47.76 13.90
C CYS A 6 -38.52 46.99 12.62
N SER A 7 -38.56 47.73 11.52
CA SER A 7 -38.23 47.31 10.18
C SER A 7 -36.71 47.25 10.03
N ILE A 8 -36.11 46.09 9.68
CA ILE A 8 -34.73 46.01 9.26
C ILE A 8 -34.71 45.75 7.76
N GLY A 9 -34.21 46.74 7.02
CA GLY A 9 -34.11 46.77 5.58
C GLY A 9 -33.06 45.78 5.07
N THR A 10 -33.47 44.99 4.07
CA THR A 10 -32.66 44.12 3.25
C THR A 10 -31.89 44.94 2.21
N HIS A 11 -30.59 45.08 2.35
CA HIS A 11 -29.71 45.55 1.27
C HIS A 11 -29.32 44.37 0.40
N ILE A 12 -29.91 44.26 -0.78
CA ILE A 12 -29.52 43.37 -1.85
C ILE A 12 -28.39 44.05 -2.62
N LEU A 13 -27.16 43.56 -2.48
CA LEU A 13 -26.03 43.90 -3.34
C LEU A 13 -26.09 43.04 -4.60
N SER A 14 -26.45 43.62 -5.72
CA SER A 14 -26.41 43.00 -7.04
C SER A 14 -24.95 42.87 -7.52
N TYR A 15 -24.50 41.63 -7.68
CA TYR A 15 -23.22 41.34 -8.29
C TYR A 15 -23.42 41.15 -9.80
N LYS A 16 -22.83 42.02 -10.62
CA LYS A 16 -22.75 41.84 -12.09
C LYS A 16 -21.54 40.98 -12.42
N PRO A 17 -21.68 39.88 -13.18
CA PRO A 17 -20.54 39.14 -13.68
C PRO A 17 -19.85 39.90 -14.81
N LYS A 18 -18.51 40.02 -14.71
CA LYS A 18 -17.65 40.49 -15.81
C LYS A 18 -17.59 39.42 -16.90
N SER A 19 -17.78 39.85 -18.14
CA SER A 19 -17.64 39.06 -19.36
C SER A 19 -16.24 38.45 -19.47
N VAL A 20 -16.19 37.11 -19.58
CA VAL A 20 -14.98 36.35 -19.95
C VAL A 20 -14.94 36.27 -21.47
N ARG A 21 -13.86 36.75 -22.07
CA ARG A 21 -13.55 36.61 -23.50
C ARG A 21 -13.34 35.12 -23.81
N SER A 22 -13.91 34.69 -24.93
CA SER A 22 -13.65 33.41 -25.56
C SER A 22 -12.26 33.42 -26.16
N ASP A 23 -11.35 32.63 -25.63
CA ASP A 23 -10.19 32.15 -26.36
C ASP A 23 -10.43 30.67 -26.70
N ARG A 24 -10.59 30.45 -27.99
CA ARG A 24 -10.54 29.15 -28.62
C ARG A 24 -9.07 28.74 -28.73
N ASP A 25 -8.86 27.43 -28.82
CA ASP A 25 -7.61 26.74 -29.15
C ASP A 25 -6.63 26.53 -28.00
N LEU A 26 -6.95 25.54 -27.14
CA LEU A 26 -5.93 24.72 -26.48
C LEU A 26 -6.39 23.25 -26.59
N GLU A 27 -5.74 22.55 -27.52
CA GLU A 27 -5.82 21.10 -27.63
C GLU A 27 -5.39 20.43 -26.31
N PRO A 28 -6.03 19.32 -25.88
CA PRO A 28 -5.58 18.57 -24.72
C PRO A 28 -4.26 17.85 -25.07
N GLN A 29 -3.16 18.33 -24.55
CA GLN A 29 -1.91 17.57 -24.52
C GLN A 29 -2.10 16.36 -23.61
N THR A 30 -2.39 15.23 -24.23
CA THR A 30 -2.28 13.92 -23.59
C THR A 30 -0.80 13.65 -23.32
N HIS A 31 -0.34 13.92 -22.09
CA HIS A 31 0.91 13.38 -21.61
C HIS A 31 0.74 11.86 -21.43
N ARG A 32 0.95 11.11 -22.51
CA ARG A 32 1.36 9.71 -22.41
C ARG A 32 2.74 9.71 -21.75
N ALA A 33 2.81 9.38 -20.48
CA ALA A 33 4.03 8.89 -19.86
C ALA A 33 4.37 7.56 -20.56
N GLN A 34 5.12 7.64 -21.65
CA GLN A 34 5.80 6.48 -22.21
C GLN A 34 6.91 6.14 -21.22
N CYS A 35 6.78 5.02 -20.52
CA CYS A 35 7.91 4.40 -19.84
C CYS A 35 8.98 4.14 -20.91
N ALA A 36 10.06 4.89 -20.85
CA ALA A 36 11.26 4.57 -21.59
C ALA A 36 11.80 3.23 -21.08
N PRO A 37 12.34 2.36 -21.95
CA PRO A 37 13.02 1.16 -21.50
C PRO A 37 14.19 1.56 -20.58
N PRO A 38 14.48 0.75 -19.54
CA PRO A 38 15.56 1.04 -18.60
C PRO A 38 16.89 1.16 -19.34
N PRO A 39 17.77 2.09 -18.93
CA PRO A 39 19.08 2.21 -19.51
C PRO A 39 19.87 0.92 -19.25
N THR A 40 20.37 0.31 -20.31
CA THR A 40 21.32 -0.80 -20.23
C THR A 40 22.59 -0.29 -19.55
N CYS A 41 22.96 -0.92 -18.43
CA CYS A 41 24.16 -0.61 -17.67
C CYS A 41 25.38 -1.07 -18.47
N GLU A 42 25.99 -0.15 -19.23
CA GLU A 42 27.29 -0.37 -19.86
C GLU A 42 28.41 -0.11 -18.82
N ARG A 43 29.21 -1.14 -18.57
CA ARG A 43 30.44 -1.07 -17.76
C ARG A 43 31.51 -0.33 -18.56
N GLY A 44 32.00 0.77 -18.03
CA GLY A 44 33.13 1.47 -18.61
C GLY A 44 33.82 2.46 -17.67
N ASN A 45 35.02 2.09 -17.23
CA ASN A 45 36.17 2.91 -16.87
C ASN A 45 36.37 3.39 -15.43
N ALA A 46 37.50 2.90 -14.91
CA ALA A 46 38.17 3.20 -13.65
C ALA A 46 38.56 4.68 -13.51
N PHE A 47 38.37 5.24 -12.30
CA PHE A 47 39.05 6.45 -11.81
C PHE A 47 39.75 6.19 -10.47
N PRO A 48 40.81 6.95 -10.11
CA PRO A 48 41.81 6.56 -9.14
C PRO A 48 41.42 6.80 -7.68
N ALA A 49 42.00 5.98 -6.81
CA ALA A 49 41.82 5.93 -5.37
C ALA A 49 42.17 7.23 -4.63
N LYS A 50 41.34 7.62 -3.64
CA LYS A 50 41.65 8.52 -2.52
C LYS A 50 41.25 7.92 -1.18
N PRO A 51 41.74 8.43 -0.02
CA PRO A 51 42.25 7.58 1.06
C PRO A 51 41.20 7.07 2.07
N ARG A 52 41.57 5.96 2.71
CA ARG A 52 40.84 5.16 3.67
C ARG A 52 40.22 5.94 4.82
N ALA A 53 38.91 5.91 4.91
CA ALA A 53 38.14 5.97 6.15
C ALA A 53 37.97 4.53 6.66
N ILE A 54 38.10 4.31 7.98
CA ILE A 54 37.98 3.01 8.61
C ILE A 54 36.54 2.53 8.50
N LEU A 55 36.27 1.68 7.51
CA LEU A 55 35.00 0.92 7.41
C LEU A 55 35.11 -0.25 8.39
N VAL A 56 34.27 -0.23 9.42
CA VAL A 56 33.88 -1.46 10.11
C VAL A 56 33.13 -2.32 9.07
N ARG A 57 33.83 -3.32 8.57
CA ARG A 57 33.27 -4.34 7.68
C ARG A 57 32.24 -5.14 8.49
N MET A 58 30.97 -4.84 8.32
CA MET A 58 29.93 -5.83 8.54
C MET A 58 29.92 -6.73 7.30
N ASP A 59 30.32 -8.00 7.48
CA ASP A 59 30.15 -9.03 6.46
C ASP A 59 28.65 -9.33 6.26
N ILE A 60 27.99 -8.46 5.56
CA ILE A 60 26.73 -8.82 4.88
C ILE A 60 27.20 -9.72 3.74
N LYS A 61 27.07 -11.03 3.92
CA LYS A 61 27.24 -11.98 2.83
C LYS A 61 26.35 -11.50 1.68
N THR A 62 26.99 -10.90 0.69
CA THR A 62 26.41 -10.62 -0.62
C THR A 62 25.95 -11.96 -1.18
N ARG A 63 24.72 -12.34 -0.86
CA ARG A 63 24.01 -13.30 -1.71
C ARG A 63 23.64 -12.52 -2.97
N ASN A 64 24.35 -12.83 -4.05
CA ASN A 64 24.01 -12.45 -5.40
C ASN A 64 22.50 -12.49 -5.54
N ILE A 65 21.88 -11.36 -5.83
CA ILE A 65 20.54 -11.27 -6.38
C ILE A 65 20.67 -11.75 -7.83
N ALA A 66 20.87 -13.07 -7.98
CA ALA A 66 20.71 -13.75 -9.25
C ALA A 66 19.21 -13.90 -9.45
N THR A 67 18.73 -13.25 -10.48
CA THR A 67 17.50 -13.55 -11.19
C THR A 67 17.03 -14.99 -10.91
N HIS A 68 16.00 -15.16 -10.07
CA HIS A 68 15.28 -16.43 -9.95
C HIS A 68 14.39 -16.62 -11.19
N ALA A 69 15.05 -16.81 -12.33
CA ALA A 69 14.48 -17.48 -13.47
C ALA A 69 15.47 -18.56 -13.85
N ALA A 70 15.03 -19.84 -13.69
CA ALA A 70 15.71 -21.06 -14.12
C ALA A 70 17.04 -21.38 -13.37
N ASP A 71 16.94 -22.18 -12.32
CA ASP A 71 17.66 -23.40 -12.00
C ASP A 71 17.46 -23.77 -10.52
N ALA A 72 16.23 -24.14 -10.15
CA ALA A 72 15.98 -24.90 -8.94
C ALA A 72 16.15 -26.39 -9.28
N PRO A 73 16.84 -27.20 -8.47
CA PRO A 73 16.90 -28.64 -8.68
C PRO A 73 15.48 -29.22 -8.58
N ALA A 74 15.12 -30.04 -9.55
CA ALA A 74 13.76 -30.57 -9.81
C ALA A 74 13.22 -31.56 -8.75
N THR A 75 13.48 -31.37 -7.45
CA THR A 75 13.05 -32.30 -6.38
C THR A 75 12.55 -31.63 -5.08
N ALA A 76 12.49 -30.30 -4.99
CA ALA A 76 11.83 -29.66 -3.85
C ALA A 76 10.33 -29.64 -4.10
N ALA A 77 9.52 -30.16 -3.17
CA ALA A 77 8.07 -29.96 -3.20
C ALA A 77 7.77 -28.45 -3.30
N PRO A 78 6.79 -28.04 -4.12
CA PRO A 78 6.45 -26.62 -4.24
C PRO A 78 6.11 -26.07 -2.85
N THR A 79 6.70 -24.91 -2.50
CA THR A 79 6.38 -24.23 -1.25
C THR A 79 4.88 -23.94 -1.23
N PRO A 80 4.15 -24.34 -0.18
CA PRO A 80 2.72 -24.07 -0.09
C PRO A 80 2.44 -22.57 -0.25
N VAL A 81 1.42 -22.23 -1.03
CA VAL A 81 1.00 -20.83 -1.16
C VAL A 81 0.22 -20.45 0.08
N VAL A 82 0.64 -19.36 0.75
CA VAL A 82 -0.05 -18.74 1.86
C VAL A 82 -0.38 -17.31 1.48
N GLY A 83 -1.66 -17.07 1.20
CA GLY A 83 -2.23 -15.73 0.99
C GLY A 83 -2.70 -15.11 2.30
N ARG A 84 -3.18 -13.85 2.23
CA ARG A 84 -3.74 -13.23 3.42
C ARG A 84 -4.86 -12.24 3.08
N PHE A 85 -5.80 -12.13 4.02
CA PHE A 85 -6.64 -10.96 4.19
C PHE A 85 -6.04 -10.08 5.28
N ALA A 86 -5.83 -8.80 4.98
CA ALA A 86 -5.20 -7.85 5.89
C ALA A 86 -6.01 -6.53 5.95
N PRO A 87 -7.31 -6.60 6.29
CA PRO A 87 -8.14 -5.40 6.29
C PRO A 87 -8.01 -4.61 7.59
N SER A 88 -8.03 -3.26 7.46
CA SER A 88 -8.14 -2.36 8.62
C SER A 88 -9.61 -2.13 8.97
N PRO A 89 -10.04 -2.42 10.21
CA PRO A 89 -11.44 -2.30 10.65
C PRO A 89 -11.83 -0.84 10.92
N SER A 90 -11.88 -0.04 9.87
CA SER A 90 -12.16 1.39 9.93
C SER A 90 -13.59 1.76 9.49
N GLY A 91 -14.47 0.77 9.38
CA GLY A 91 -15.85 0.82 8.92
C GLY A 91 -16.17 -0.36 8.01
N ARG A 92 -17.39 -0.41 7.47
CA ARG A 92 -17.82 -1.48 6.58
C ARG A 92 -16.94 -1.56 5.33
N MET A 93 -16.78 -2.75 4.77
CA MET A 93 -16.07 -2.98 3.52
C MET A 93 -16.78 -2.24 2.38
N HIS A 94 -16.02 -1.60 1.50
CA HIS A 94 -16.52 -1.09 0.23
C HIS A 94 -16.17 -2.06 -0.90
N LEU A 95 -16.78 -1.89 -2.06
CA LEU A 95 -16.63 -2.79 -3.20
C LEU A 95 -15.16 -3.04 -3.59
N GLY A 96 -14.29 -2.03 -3.49
CA GLY A 96 -12.86 -2.19 -3.74
C GLY A 96 -12.15 -3.13 -2.75
N ASN A 97 -12.57 -3.15 -1.47
CA ASN A 97 -12.08 -4.13 -0.51
C ASN A 97 -12.57 -5.54 -0.84
N VAL A 98 -13.84 -5.67 -1.23
CA VAL A 98 -14.43 -6.95 -1.68
C VAL A 98 -13.63 -7.50 -2.87
N PHE A 99 -13.33 -6.67 -3.87
CA PHE A 99 -12.53 -7.06 -5.03
C PHE A 99 -11.12 -7.50 -4.64
N SER A 100 -10.47 -6.77 -3.73
CA SER A 100 -9.13 -7.12 -3.25
C SER A 100 -9.13 -8.47 -2.50
N CYS A 101 -10.10 -8.70 -1.61
CA CYS A 101 -10.23 -9.96 -0.90
C CYS A 101 -10.59 -11.11 -1.88
N LEU A 102 -11.48 -10.87 -2.83
CA LEU A 102 -11.85 -11.87 -3.85
C LEU A 102 -10.62 -12.29 -4.67
N CYS A 103 -9.85 -11.34 -5.21
CA CYS A 103 -8.64 -11.67 -5.99
C CYS A 103 -7.59 -12.41 -5.15
N SER A 104 -7.39 -12.00 -3.89
CA SER A 104 -6.48 -12.68 -2.98
C SER A 104 -6.94 -14.13 -2.73
N TRP A 105 -8.23 -14.33 -2.50
CA TRP A 105 -8.83 -15.63 -2.27
C TRP A 105 -8.70 -16.53 -3.50
N LEU A 106 -9.11 -16.03 -4.68
CA LEU A 106 -9.06 -16.77 -5.95
C LEU A 106 -7.63 -17.14 -6.31
N SER A 107 -6.67 -16.24 -6.19
CA SER A 107 -5.26 -16.54 -6.45
C SER A 107 -4.73 -17.65 -5.55
N THR A 108 -5.01 -17.56 -4.26
CA THR A 108 -4.54 -18.55 -3.28
C THR A 108 -5.21 -19.90 -3.50
N ARG A 109 -6.53 -19.92 -3.63
CA ARG A 109 -7.31 -21.18 -3.76
C ARG A 109 -7.06 -21.89 -5.10
N SER A 110 -6.85 -21.15 -6.20
CA SER A 110 -6.48 -21.74 -7.49
C SER A 110 -5.15 -22.50 -7.46
N GLN A 111 -4.30 -22.20 -6.48
CA GLN A 111 -3.02 -22.87 -6.24
C GLN A 111 -3.08 -23.91 -5.10
N GLY A 112 -4.29 -24.19 -4.56
CA GLY A 112 -4.46 -25.10 -3.42
C GLY A 112 -3.87 -24.58 -2.12
N GLY A 113 -3.68 -23.26 -1.99
CA GLY A 113 -3.06 -22.60 -0.85
C GLY A 113 -4.02 -22.32 0.30
N SER A 114 -3.46 -21.84 1.42
CA SER A 114 -4.16 -21.41 2.63
C SER A 114 -4.18 -19.89 2.78
N ILE A 115 -5.16 -19.37 3.51
CA ILE A 115 -5.36 -17.95 3.73
C ILE A 115 -5.33 -17.63 5.23
N VAL A 116 -4.57 -16.61 5.59
CA VAL A 116 -4.52 -16.04 6.94
C VAL A 116 -5.38 -14.79 7.00
N LEU A 117 -6.21 -14.66 8.02
CA LEU A 117 -6.92 -13.42 8.34
C LEU A 117 -6.15 -12.64 9.40
N ARG A 118 -5.73 -11.43 9.07
CA ARG A 118 -5.14 -10.44 9.98
C ARG A 118 -5.95 -9.17 10.03
N ILE A 119 -6.32 -8.73 11.21
CA ILE A 119 -7.02 -7.46 11.47
C ILE A 119 -5.96 -6.38 11.76
N GLU A 120 -5.88 -5.38 10.89
CA GLU A 120 -4.90 -4.28 11.01
C GLU A 120 -5.48 -3.12 11.84
N ASP A 121 -5.37 -3.23 13.15
CA ASP A 121 -6.01 -2.37 14.14
C ASP A 121 -5.04 -1.61 15.05
N LEU A 122 -3.84 -1.28 14.57
CA LEU A 122 -2.85 -0.50 15.33
C LEU A 122 -3.29 0.94 15.57
N ASP A 123 -4.01 1.56 14.63
CA ASP A 123 -4.54 2.91 14.80
C ASP A 123 -5.76 2.90 15.72
N ASP A 124 -5.83 3.83 16.67
CA ASP A 124 -6.93 3.91 17.66
C ASP A 124 -8.32 3.99 17.02
N ARG A 125 -8.42 4.52 15.80
CA ARG A 125 -9.67 4.55 15.03
C ARG A 125 -10.15 3.16 14.60
N CYS A 126 -9.26 2.19 14.59
CA CYS A 126 -9.49 0.81 14.19
C CYS A 126 -9.64 -0.16 15.38
N LYS A 127 -9.41 0.30 16.61
CA LYS A 127 -9.46 -0.52 17.83
C LYS A 127 -10.87 -0.75 18.38
N ARG A 128 -11.91 -0.66 17.55
CA ARG A 128 -13.30 -0.93 17.95
C ARG A 128 -13.68 -2.35 17.58
N PRO A 129 -13.94 -3.25 18.59
CA PRO A 129 -14.21 -4.66 18.34
C PRO A 129 -15.39 -4.92 17.41
N GLU A 130 -16.43 -4.07 17.47
CA GLU A 130 -17.60 -4.18 16.62
C GLU A 130 -17.29 -3.99 15.12
N LEU A 131 -16.26 -3.19 14.79
CA LEU A 131 -15.83 -3.03 13.39
C LEU A 131 -15.06 -4.25 12.88
N ALA A 132 -14.27 -4.88 13.75
CA ALA A 132 -13.58 -6.13 13.41
C ALA A 132 -14.60 -7.26 13.22
N THR A 133 -15.57 -7.39 14.15
CA THR A 133 -16.68 -8.36 14.02
C THR A 133 -17.46 -8.15 12.72
N GLN A 134 -17.81 -6.90 12.39
CA GLN A 134 -18.53 -6.58 11.16
C GLN A 134 -17.75 -7.00 9.91
N LEU A 135 -16.44 -6.80 9.92
CA LEU A 135 -15.57 -7.16 8.81
C LEU A 135 -15.47 -8.69 8.65
N ILE A 136 -15.38 -9.42 9.74
CA ILE A 136 -15.38 -10.88 9.76
C ILE A 136 -16.72 -11.41 9.21
N ASP A 137 -17.84 -10.83 9.65
CA ASP A 137 -19.18 -11.15 9.14
C ASP A 137 -19.32 -10.84 7.65
N ASP A 138 -18.70 -9.78 7.20
CA ASP A 138 -18.69 -9.37 5.78
C ASP A 138 -17.94 -10.38 4.91
N LEU A 139 -16.78 -10.87 5.35
CA LEU A 139 -16.03 -11.94 4.66
C LEU A 139 -16.77 -13.27 4.66
N ALA A 140 -17.35 -13.65 5.81
CA ALA A 140 -18.14 -14.88 5.95
C ALA A 140 -19.38 -14.84 5.05
N TRP A 141 -20.09 -13.71 4.97
CA TRP A 141 -21.24 -13.56 4.08
C TRP A 141 -20.85 -13.71 2.60
N LEU A 142 -19.66 -13.23 2.21
CA LEU A 142 -19.15 -13.37 0.84
C LEU A 142 -18.71 -14.82 0.51
N GLY A 143 -18.65 -15.73 1.50
CA GLY A 143 -18.07 -17.05 1.33
C GLY A 143 -16.54 -17.03 1.16
N LEU A 144 -15.89 -15.94 1.57
CA LEU A 144 -14.43 -15.80 1.52
C LEU A 144 -13.82 -16.33 2.81
N GLU A 145 -13.77 -17.65 2.94
CA GLU A 145 -13.26 -18.33 4.12
C GLU A 145 -11.73 -18.25 4.22
N TRP A 146 -11.23 -18.26 5.43
CA TRP A 146 -9.79 -18.29 5.77
C TRP A 146 -9.48 -19.50 6.66
N ASP A 147 -8.22 -19.91 6.67
CA ASP A 147 -7.77 -21.13 7.35
C ASP A 147 -7.17 -20.84 8.72
N GLU A 148 -6.54 -19.67 8.92
CA GLU A 148 -5.89 -19.28 10.17
C GLU A 148 -6.28 -17.86 10.59
N GLY A 149 -6.33 -17.62 11.89
CA GLY A 149 -6.73 -16.33 12.48
C GLY A 149 -8.21 -16.29 12.88
N PRO A 150 -8.81 -15.12 13.14
CA PRO A 150 -8.21 -13.80 12.97
C PRO A 150 -7.07 -13.50 13.96
N TYR A 151 -5.98 -12.95 13.45
CA TYR A 151 -4.92 -12.35 14.24
C TYR A 151 -5.12 -10.84 14.32
N TYR A 152 -4.87 -10.24 15.50
CA TYR A 152 -4.99 -8.80 15.70
C TYR A 152 -3.61 -8.17 15.84
N GLN A 153 -3.36 -7.06 15.14
CA GLN A 153 -2.06 -6.41 15.21
C GLN A 153 -1.75 -5.83 16.60
N HIS A 154 -2.77 -5.36 17.33
CA HIS A 154 -2.57 -4.86 18.70
C HIS A 154 -2.08 -5.92 19.69
N ASP A 155 -2.26 -7.21 19.44
CA ASP A 155 -1.76 -8.33 20.26
C ASP A 155 -0.31 -8.72 19.90
N ARG A 156 0.29 -8.07 18.89
CA ARG A 156 1.57 -8.47 18.30
C ARG A 156 2.67 -7.41 18.46
N LEU A 157 2.47 -6.44 19.35
CA LEU A 157 3.37 -5.29 19.53
C LEU A 157 4.80 -5.71 19.89
N ASP A 158 5.00 -6.80 20.61
CA ASP A 158 6.31 -7.31 20.98
C ASP A 158 7.15 -7.70 19.75
N LEU A 159 6.53 -8.28 18.72
CA LEU A 159 7.22 -8.63 17.47
C LEU A 159 7.72 -7.38 16.72
N TYR A 160 6.92 -6.32 16.73
CA TYR A 160 7.31 -5.06 16.10
C TYR A 160 8.39 -4.32 16.89
N GLU A 161 8.33 -4.41 18.23
CA GLU A 161 9.37 -3.84 19.11
C GLU A 161 10.71 -4.55 18.91
N ASP A 162 10.69 -5.89 18.78
CA ASP A 162 11.90 -6.68 18.51
C ASP A 162 12.50 -6.35 17.14
N ALA A 163 11.68 -6.25 16.09
CA ALA A 163 12.12 -5.83 14.77
C ALA A 163 12.68 -4.39 14.78
N LEU A 164 12.01 -3.47 15.47
CA LEU A 164 12.49 -2.10 15.61
C LEU A 164 13.84 -2.06 16.35
N ARG A 165 14.00 -2.83 17.43
CA ARG A 165 15.25 -2.93 18.18
C ARG A 165 16.38 -3.44 17.31
N GLN A 166 16.13 -4.48 16.50
CA GLN A 166 17.14 -4.98 15.55
C GLN A 166 17.60 -3.88 14.57
N LEU A 167 16.69 -3.07 14.04
CA LEU A 167 17.04 -1.95 13.18
C LEU A 167 17.79 -0.84 13.92
N GLN A 168 17.47 -0.59 15.19
CA GLN A 168 18.14 0.40 16.04
C GLN A 168 19.57 -0.05 16.37
N ASP A 169 19.76 -1.31 16.78
CA ASP A 169 21.07 -1.88 17.12
C ASP A 169 22.01 -1.90 15.90
N ALA A 170 21.44 -2.04 14.70
CA ALA A 170 22.18 -1.90 13.44
C ALA A 170 22.48 -0.44 13.04
N GLY A 171 22.02 0.56 13.82
CA GLY A 171 22.23 1.98 13.51
C GLY A 171 21.44 2.49 12.30
N LEU A 172 20.41 1.75 11.88
CA LEU A 172 19.63 2.03 10.67
C LEU A 172 18.47 3.01 10.91
N THR A 173 18.24 3.42 12.15
CA THR A 173 17.13 4.33 12.49
C THR A 173 17.62 5.62 13.13
N TYR A 174 16.75 6.60 13.20
CA TYR A 174 16.99 7.88 13.89
C TYR A 174 15.69 8.58 14.29
N PRO A 175 15.72 9.47 15.30
CA PRO A 175 14.57 10.23 15.73
C PRO A 175 14.24 11.36 14.76
N CYS A 176 12.96 11.52 14.42
CA CYS A 176 12.47 12.58 13.55
C CYS A 176 11.44 13.47 14.26
N PHE A 177 11.66 14.77 14.23
CA PHE A 177 10.83 15.78 14.89
C PHE A 177 9.99 16.61 13.93
N CYS A 178 9.97 16.29 12.63
CA CYS A 178 9.19 17.02 11.64
C CYS A 178 7.70 16.87 11.86
N THR A 179 6.96 17.97 11.71
CA THR A 179 5.50 18.00 11.73
C THR A 179 4.93 17.58 10.37
N ARG A 180 3.64 17.23 10.33
CA ARG A 180 2.96 16.96 9.07
C ARG A 180 2.98 18.17 8.12
N ALA A 181 2.82 19.38 8.64
CA ALA A 181 2.86 20.61 7.84
C ALA A 181 4.22 20.80 7.16
N GLU A 182 5.32 20.55 7.86
CA GLU A 182 6.68 20.60 7.29
C GLU A 182 6.90 19.54 6.21
N LEU A 183 6.32 18.36 6.37
CA LEU A 183 6.43 17.27 5.39
C LEU A 183 5.59 17.51 4.13
N HIS A 184 4.43 18.17 4.26
CA HIS A 184 3.50 18.47 3.18
C HIS A 184 3.65 19.89 2.61
N ALA A 185 4.79 20.57 2.86
CA ALA A 185 5.06 21.85 2.22
C ALA A 185 4.94 21.69 0.69
N ALA A 186 4.28 22.65 0.03
CA ALA A 186 3.84 22.60 -1.37
C ALA A 186 4.92 22.30 -2.43
N SER A 187 6.19 22.29 -2.04
CA SER A 187 7.35 21.99 -2.89
C SER A 187 8.00 20.62 -2.64
N ALA A 188 7.42 19.79 -1.76
CA ALA A 188 7.99 18.47 -1.49
C ALA A 188 7.65 17.52 -2.66
N PRO A 189 8.64 16.80 -3.23
CA PRO A 189 8.36 15.75 -4.17
C PRO A 189 7.56 14.63 -3.49
N HIS A 190 6.75 13.90 -4.25
CA HIS A 190 5.94 12.79 -3.76
C HIS A 190 6.42 11.49 -4.38
N ALA A 191 6.43 10.42 -3.59
CA ALA A 191 6.65 9.06 -4.05
C ALA A 191 5.48 8.57 -4.92
N SER A 192 5.64 7.44 -5.59
CA SER A 192 4.63 6.84 -6.47
C SER A 192 3.30 6.54 -5.77
N ASP A 193 3.31 6.36 -4.45
CA ASP A 193 2.11 6.17 -3.61
C ASP A 193 1.52 7.49 -3.07
N GLY A 194 2.01 8.64 -3.54
CA GLY A 194 1.57 9.97 -3.13
C GLY A 194 2.08 10.44 -1.77
N THR A 195 2.93 9.66 -1.08
CA THR A 195 3.56 10.12 0.17
C THR A 195 4.68 11.13 -0.10
N PRO A 196 4.84 12.18 0.73
CA PRO A 196 5.97 13.11 0.58
C PRO A 196 7.31 12.39 0.76
N ILE A 197 8.23 12.59 -0.19
CA ILE A 197 9.60 12.07 -0.09
C ILE A 197 10.35 12.88 0.97
N TYR A 198 10.77 12.22 2.02
CA TYR A 198 11.49 12.85 3.12
C TYR A 198 12.98 12.99 2.83
N ARG A 199 13.48 14.23 2.84
CA ARG A 199 14.86 14.57 2.47
C ARG A 199 15.87 14.52 3.64
N GLY A 200 15.53 13.88 4.76
CA GLY A 200 16.50 13.65 5.83
C GLY A 200 16.74 14.83 6.78
N ALA A 201 15.82 15.80 6.91
CA ALA A 201 16.03 17.01 7.76
C ALA A 201 16.44 16.71 9.23
N CYS A 202 16.10 15.51 9.74
CA CYS A 202 16.52 15.09 11.08
C CYS A 202 17.59 13.97 11.08
N ARG A 203 18.09 13.58 9.89
CA ARG A 203 18.93 12.39 9.73
C ARG A 203 20.24 12.47 10.49
N ASP A 204 20.82 13.66 10.54
CA ASP A 204 22.16 13.90 11.05
C ASP A 204 22.18 14.92 12.20
N LEU A 205 21.11 14.95 13.01
CA LEU A 205 21.05 15.77 14.22
C LEU A 205 22.08 15.28 15.23
N SER A 206 22.77 16.23 15.89
CA SER A 206 23.66 15.90 17.01
C SER A 206 22.88 15.34 18.20
N ALA A 207 23.56 14.58 19.06
CA ALA A 207 22.95 14.06 20.29
C ALA A 207 22.37 15.16 21.18
N GLU A 208 23.03 16.32 21.24
CA GLU A 208 22.54 17.49 21.97
C GLU A 208 21.24 18.04 21.41
N GLU A 209 21.18 18.17 20.08
CA GLU A 209 19.98 18.64 19.40
C GLU A 209 18.82 17.64 19.53
N VAL A 210 19.10 16.34 19.45
CA VAL A 210 18.13 15.28 19.73
C VAL A 210 17.60 15.40 21.15
N ALA A 211 18.47 15.54 22.15
CA ALA A 211 18.06 15.68 23.54
C ALA A 211 17.20 16.94 23.75
N ARG A 212 17.62 18.07 23.18
CA ARG A 212 16.89 19.34 23.26
C ARG A 212 15.48 19.22 22.66
N ARG A 213 15.35 18.62 21.48
CA ARG A 213 14.04 18.44 20.81
C ARG A 213 13.17 17.42 21.50
N SER A 214 13.77 16.33 22.02
CA SER A 214 13.05 15.30 22.78
C SER A 214 12.43 15.82 24.06
N ALA A 215 13.05 16.83 24.70
CA ALA A 215 12.48 17.50 25.86
C ALA A 215 11.20 18.32 25.52
N LEU A 216 10.99 18.69 24.26
CA LEU A 216 9.84 19.46 23.80
C LEU A 216 8.71 18.58 23.23
N ARG A 217 9.08 17.47 22.56
CA ARG A 217 8.11 16.55 21.93
C ARG A 217 8.72 15.19 21.68
N ALA A 218 7.90 14.15 21.79
CA ALA A 218 8.29 12.80 21.42
C ALA A 218 8.61 12.73 19.91
N PRO A 219 9.74 12.09 19.52
CA PRO A 219 10.09 11.88 18.11
C PRO A 219 9.31 10.72 17.51
N ALA A 220 9.12 10.77 16.20
CA ALA A 220 8.87 9.59 15.41
C ALA A 220 10.20 8.88 15.12
N THR A 221 10.18 7.60 14.77
CA THR A 221 11.37 6.85 14.32
C THR A 221 11.32 6.64 12.81
N ARG A 222 12.38 7.06 12.13
CA ARG A 222 12.56 6.80 10.69
C ARG A 222 13.65 5.78 10.44
N LEU A 223 13.45 4.98 9.40
CA LEU A 223 14.46 4.12 8.81
C LEU A 223 15.27 4.92 7.81
N ARG A 224 16.60 4.73 7.83
CA ARG A 224 17.54 5.28 6.83
C ARG A 224 17.45 4.44 5.56
N VAL A 225 17.24 5.07 4.41
CA VAL A 225 17.48 4.42 3.12
C VAL A 225 18.96 4.61 2.72
N PRO A 226 19.50 3.80 1.79
CA PRO A 226 20.85 3.98 1.28
C PRO A 226 21.09 5.39 0.73
N ALA A 227 22.33 5.82 0.67
CA ALA A 227 22.67 7.08 0.03
C ALA A 227 22.66 6.94 -1.49
N VAL A 228 22.43 8.06 -2.20
CA VAL A 228 22.34 8.09 -3.68
C VAL A 228 23.59 7.52 -4.38
N ASP A 229 24.74 7.53 -3.72
CA ASP A 229 26.00 6.99 -4.21
C ASP A 229 26.21 5.50 -3.87
N ASP A 230 25.31 4.90 -3.10
CA ASP A 230 25.31 3.46 -2.78
C ASP A 230 24.40 2.69 -3.76
N LEU A 231 24.76 2.75 -5.04
CA LEU A 231 23.96 2.14 -6.13
C LEU A 231 23.69 0.63 -5.95
N ALA A 232 24.52 -0.07 -5.16
CA ALA A 232 24.35 -1.50 -4.94
C ALA A 232 23.19 -1.83 -4.00
N ASN A 233 22.79 -0.88 -3.14
CA ASN A 233 21.75 -1.08 -2.12
C ASN A 233 20.58 -0.10 -2.25
N ASP A 234 20.70 0.91 -3.10
CA ASP A 234 19.68 1.94 -3.30
C ASP A 234 18.52 1.46 -4.19
N VAL A 235 18.78 0.56 -5.13
CA VAL A 235 17.79 0.11 -6.12
C VAL A 235 17.13 -1.19 -5.67
N ILE A 236 15.80 -1.17 -5.59
CA ILE A 236 14.98 -2.35 -5.33
C ILE A 236 14.29 -2.75 -6.63
N GLU A 237 14.57 -3.96 -7.09
CA GLU A 237 13.94 -4.59 -8.24
C GLU A 237 13.06 -5.74 -7.78
N PHE A 238 11.88 -5.86 -8.38
CA PHE A 238 10.97 -6.98 -8.16
C PHE A 238 10.05 -7.18 -9.37
N VAL A 239 9.40 -8.33 -9.43
CA VAL A 239 8.41 -8.62 -10.47
C VAL A 239 7.03 -8.70 -9.84
N ASP A 240 6.16 -7.78 -10.23
CA ASP A 240 4.74 -7.81 -9.87
C ASP A 240 3.97 -8.70 -10.86
N ARG A 241 3.06 -9.52 -10.36
CA ARG A 241 2.30 -10.45 -11.22
C ARG A 241 1.42 -9.73 -12.26
N THR A 242 0.95 -8.54 -11.97
CA THR A 242 0.10 -7.74 -12.88
C THR A 242 0.91 -6.71 -13.67
N TYR A 243 1.76 -5.96 -12.98
CA TYR A 243 2.47 -4.80 -13.55
C TYR A 243 3.86 -5.14 -14.09
N GLY A 244 4.32 -6.39 -13.95
CA GLY A 244 5.61 -6.86 -14.48
C GLY A 244 6.80 -6.32 -13.68
N ALA A 245 7.95 -6.17 -14.35
CA ALA A 245 9.18 -5.70 -13.72
C ALA A 245 9.02 -4.28 -13.17
N GLN A 246 9.39 -4.11 -11.92
CA GLN A 246 9.40 -2.86 -11.19
C GLN A 246 10.81 -2.57 -10.69
N CYS A 247 11.16 -1.30 -10.67
CA CYS A 247 12.46 -0.82 -10.21
C CYS A 247 12.26 0.53 -9.53
N GLU A 248 12.76 0.71 -8.30
CA GLU A 248 12.67 1.97 -7.55
C GLU A 248 14.00 2.27 -6.85
N ALA A 249 14.51 3.48 -7.04
CA ALA A 249 15.67 4.00 -6.34
C ALA A 249 15.22 4.63 -5.01
N LEU A 250 15.50 3.95 -3.90
CA LEU A 250 14.99 4.32 -2.57
C LEU A 250 15.38 5.75 -2.15
N ALA A 251 16.61 6.18 -2.41
CA ALA A 251 17.09 7.50 -2.00
C ALA A 251 16.34 8.65 -2.67
N THR A 252 15.97 8.49 -3.94
CA THR A 252 15.38 9.56 -4.76
C THR A 252 13.86 9.47 -4.88
N GLU A 253 13.31 8.26 -4.88
CA GLU A 253 11.90 8.01 -5.15
C GLU A 253 11.09 7.67 -3.88
N CYS A 254 11.76 7.25 -2.80
CA CYS A 254 11.15 6.91 -1.52
C CYS A 254 11.55 7.87 -0.39
N GLY A 255 12.86 8.04 -0.17
CA GLY A 255 13.41 8.73 1.01
C GLY A 255 13.25 7.93 2.31
N ASP A 256 13.84 8.44 3.40
CA ASP A 256 13.71 7.82 4.71
C ASP A 256 12.25 7.78 5.17
N PHE A 257 11.77 6.63 5.60
CA PHE A 257 10.36 6.44 5.93
C PHE A 257 10.12 6.05 7.39
N LEU A 258 8.91 6.25 7.86
CA LEU A 258 8.53 5.98 9.24
C LEU A 258 8.44 4.47 9.51
N VAL A 259 9.00 4.04 10.63
CA VAL A 259 8.81 2.70 11.22
C VAL A 259 8.04 2.77 12.54
N ARG A 260 8.08 3.94 13.25
CA ARG A 260 7.24 4.23 14.41
C ARG A 260 6.83 5.70 14.41
N ARG A 261 5.58 5.98 14.71
CA ARG A 261 5.01 7.34 14.83
C ARG A 261 5.40 7.97 16.16
N SER A 262 5.30 9.29 16.26
CA SER A 262 5.59 10.03 17.51
C SER A 262 4.58 9.77 18.65
N ASP A 263 3.42 9.23 18.35
CA ASP A 263 2.43 8.77 19.33
C ASP A 263 2.68 7.32 19.80
N GLY A 264 3.78 6.70 19.36
CA GLY A 264 4.19 5.35 19.73
C GLY A 264 3.62 4.24 18.86
N VAL A 265 2.69 4.52 17.96
CA VAL A 265 2.09 3.52 17.05
C VAL A 265 3.12 3.09 16.00
N PHE A 266 3.27 1.78 15.80
CA PHE A 266 4.11 1.25 14.72
C PHE A 266 3.56 1.63 13.37
N ALA A 267 4.44 1.96 12.44
CA ALA A 267 4.04 2.32 11.09
C ALA A 267 3.66 1.07 10.27
N TYR A 268 2.72 1.24 9.36
CA TYR A 268 2.23 0.20 8.47
C TYR A 268 3.37 -0.60 7.80
N GLN A 269 4.41 0.07 7.29
CA GLN A 269 5.49 -0.58 6.57
C GLN A 269 6.23 -1.62 7.43
N LEU A 270 6.48 -1.33 8.71
CA LEU A 270 7.13 -2.28 9.62
C LEU A 270 6.18 -3.40 10.02
N ALA A 271 4.97 -3.06 10.44
CA ALA A 271 4.02 -4.03 10.97
C ALA A 271 3.64 -5.10 9.93
N VAL A 272 3.33 -4.69 8.69
CA VAL A 272 2.93 -5.62 7.64
C VAL A 272 4.05 -6.59 7.26
N VAL A 273 5.30 -6.11 7.22
CA VAL A 273 6.47 -6.95 6.88
C VAL A 273 6.74 -8.00 7.94
N VAL A 274 6.70 -7.60 9.21
CA VAL A 274 6.91 -8.50 10.36
C VAL A 274 5.80 -9.54 10.43
N ASP A 275 4.55 -9.13 10.25
CA ASP A 275 3.41 -10.02 10.30
C ASP A 275 3.39 -11.02 9.14
N ASP A 276 3.58 -10.55 7.90
CA ASP A 276 3.59 -11.42 6.73
C ASP A 276 4.65 -12.51 6.88
N ALA A 277 5.84 -12.16 7.39
CA ALA A 277 6.90 -13.13 7.64
C ALA A 277 6.55 -14.11 8.78
N ALA A 278 6.03 -13.61 9.91
CA ALA A 278 5.69 -14.43 11.08
C ALA A 278 4.49 -15.37 10.83
N MET A 279 3.61 -15.02 9.88
CA MET A 279 2.47 -15.82 9.44
C MET A 279 2.80 -16.72 8.24
N GLY A 280 4.05 -16.71 7.76
CA GLY A 280 4.47 -17.53 6.62
C GLY A 280 3.81 -17.14 5.30
N VAL A 281 3.38 -15.89 5.14
CA VAL A 281 2.76 -15.39 3.91
C VAL A 281 3.75 -15.45 2.76
N THR A 282 3.37 -16.13 1.68
CA THR A 282 4.20 -16.28 0.48
C THR A 282 3.67 -15.51 -0.72
N GLU A 283 2.41 -15.06 -0.67
CA GLU A 283 1.78 -14.25 -1.72
C GLU A 283 0.99 -13.07 -1.15
N VAL A 284 1.27 -11.87 -1.65
CA VAL A 284 0.62 -10.63 -1.27
C VAL A 284 -0.19 -10.08 -2.43
N VAL A 285 -1.51 -10.23 -2.37
CA VAL A 285 -2.45 -9.62 -3.33
C VAL A 285 -3.10 -8.39 -2.68
N ARG A 286 -3.07 -7.23 -3.36
CA ARG A 286 -3.62 -5.97 -2.86
C ARG A 286 -3.85 -4.94 -3.98
N GLY A 287 -4.48 -3.81 -3.67
CA GLY A 287 -4.70 -2.74 -4.65
C GLY A 287 -3.40 -2.08 -5.15
N CYS A 288 -3.38 -1.63 -6.40
CA CYS A 288 -2.20 -1.03 -7.03
C CYS A 288 -1.80 0.33 -6.43
N ASP A 289 -2.64 0.94 -5.62
CA ASP A 289 -2.30 2.11 -4.80
C ASP A 289 -1.19 1.84 -3.77
N LEU A 290 -0.90 0.56 -3.48
CA LEU A 290 0.19 0.12 -2.62
C LEU A 290 1.42 -0.39 -3.40
N LEU A 291 1.42 -0.30 -4.73
CA LEU A 291 2.56 -0.74 -5.54
C LEU A 291 3.85 -0.01 -5.13
N GLY A 292 3.79 1.31 -4.97
CA GLY A 292 4.92 2.12 -4.50
C GLY A 292 5.33 1.92 -3.04
N SER A 293 4.55 1.17 -2.24
CA SER A 293 4.97 0.75 -0.90
C SER A 293 5.84 -0.51 -0.91
N THR A 294 5.79 -1.28 -2.00
CA THR A 294 6.48 -2.58 -2.10
C THR A 294 8.01 -2.47 -1.98
N PRO A 295 8.70 -1.52 -2.64
CA PRO A 295 10.15 -1.39 -2.48
C PRO A 295 10.58 -1.14 -1.04
N ARG A 296 9.83 -0.33 -0.27
CA ARG A 296 10.09 -0.09 1.17
C ARG A 296 9.96 -1.36 1.99
N GLN A 297 8.96 -2.18 1.66
CA GLN A 297 8.71 -3.46 2.35
C GLN A 297 9.79 -4.47 2.02
N ILE A 298 10.19 -4.60 0.76
CA ILE A 298 11.30 -5.47 0.35
C ILE A 298 12.61 -5.03 1.02
N TYR A 299 12.88 -3.73 1.08
CA TYR A 299 14.04 -3.21 1.78
C TYR A 299 14.03 -3.57 3.27
N LEU A 300 12.89 -3.42 3.97
CA LEU A 300 12.72 -3.87 5.36
C LEU A 300 12.94 -5.38 5.52
N GLN A 301 12.39 -6.18 4.60
CA GLN A 301 12.58 -7.64 4.61
C GLN A 301 14.06 -8.00 4.51
N HIS A 302 14.81 -7.35 3.61
CA HIS A 302 16.25 -7.56 3.48
C HIS A 302 17.02 -7.20 4.77
N LEU A 303 16.71 -6.03 5.36
CA LEU A 303 17.38 -5.57 6.59
C LEU A 303 17.10 -6.47 7.80
N LEU A 304 15.90 -7.03 7.89
CA LEU A 304 15.47 -7.90 8.97
C LEU A 304 15.77 -9.39 8.69
N GLY A 305 16.31 -9.73 7.51
CA GLY A 305 16.56 -11.12 7.11
C GLY A 305 15.28 -11.94 6.93
N LEU A 306 14.17 -11.29 6.59
CA LEU A 306 12.86 -11.91 6.39
C LEU A 306 12.66 -12.35 4.93
N PRO A 307 11.83 -13.36 4.68
CA PRO A 307 11.50 -13.77 3.32
C PRO A 307 10.70 -12.69 2.58
N THR A 308 10.94 -12.56 1.29
CA THR A 308 10.17 -11.68 0.42
C THR A 308 9.06 -12.50 -0.26
N PRO A 309 7.76 -12.17 -0.05
CA PRO A 309 6.66 -12.84 -0.72
C PRO A 309 6.57 -12.45 -2.20
N HIS A 310 5.82 -13.20 -2.98
CA HIS A 310 5.41 -12.78 -4.31
C HIS A 310 4.37 -11.67 -4.21
N TYR A 311 4.57 -10.60 -4.97
CA TYR A 311 3.64 -9.46 -4.99
C TYR A 311 2.75 -9.51 -6.23
N ALA A 312 1.50 -9.16 -6.02
CA ALA A 312 0.50 -9.05 -7.07
C ALA A 312 -0.44 -7.87 -6.76
N HIS A 313 -0.38 -6.84 -7.56
CA HIS A 313 -1.26 -5.70 -7.39
C HIS A 313 -2.41 -5.75 -8.39
N ILE A 314 -3.62 -5.46 -7.91
CA ILE A 314 -4.82 -5.44 -8.75
C ILE A 314 -5.22 -4.00 -9.07
N PRO A 315 -5.90 -3.75 -10.20
CA PRO A 315 -6.41 -2.42 -10.53
C PRO A 315 -7.42 -1.93 -9.50
N LEU A 316 -7.56 -0.62 -9.38
CA LEU A 316 -8.58 -0.02 -8.53
C LEU A 316 -9.92 0.00 -9.23
N LEU A 317 -10.99 -0.16 -8.46
CA LEU A 317 -12.34 0.11 -8.93
C LEU A 317 -12.62 1.60 -8.79
N MET A 318 -13.13 2.19 -9.86
CA MET A 318 -13.45 3.61 -9.99
C MET A 318 -14.95 3.79 -10.16
N SER A 319 -15.47 4.89 -9.66
CA SER A 319 -16.82 5.35 -9.96
C SER A 319 -16.91 5.92 -11.38
N PRO A 320 -18.11 6.05 -11.97
CA PRO A 320 -18.29 6.59 -13.33
C PRO A 320 -17.74 8.01 -13.54
N ASP A 321 -17.61 8.79 -12.47
CA ASP A 321 -17.01 10.12 -12.49
C ASP A 321 -15.49 10.12 -12.35
N GLY A 322 -14.85 8.94 -12.44
CA GLY A 322 -13.40 8.78 -12.43
C GLY A 322 -12.75 8.90 -11.04
N ARG A 323 -13.53 8.91 -9.96
CA ARG A 323 -12.99 8.89 -8.60
C ARG A 323 -12.76 7.45 -8.13
N ARG A 324 -11.73 7.25 -7.34
CA ARG A 324 -11.54 6.01 -6.59
C ARG A 324 -12.73 5.77 -5.66
N LEU A 325 -13.26 4.55 -5.66
CA LEU A 325 -14.27 4.14 -4.68
C LEU A 325 -13.71 4.26 -3.26
N SER A 326 -14.43 4.96 -2.42
CA SER A 326 -14.02 5.25 -1.05
C SER A 326 -15.20 5.05 -0.10
N LYS A 327 -14.91 5.02 1.21
CA LYS A 327 -15.95 4.94 2.27
C LYS A 327 -16.94 6.10 2.27
N ARG A 328 -16.72 7.15 1.47
CA ARG A 328 -17.67 8.26 1.29
C ARG A 328 -18.76 7.93 0.28
N ASP A 329 -18.52 6.94 -0.58
CA ASP A 329 -19.46 6.45 -1.58
C ASP A 329 -20.34 5.38 -0.93
N ARG A 330 -21.30 5.80 -0.10
CA ARG A 330 -22.17 4.92 0.70
C ARG A 330 -22.89 3.86 -0.14
N ASP A 331 -23.24 4.18 -1.37
CA ASP A 331 -23.97 3.29 -2.28
C ASP A 331 -23.17 2.04 -2.69
N LEU A 332 -21.88 1.99 -2.35
CA LEU A 332 -20.96 0.90 -2.67
C LEU A 332 -20.31 0.30 -1.41
N ASP A 333 -20.84 0.58 -0.22
CA ASP A 333 -20.52 -0.20 0.96
C ASP A 333 -21.25 -1.56 0.94
N LEU A 334 -20.68 -2.55 1.59
CA LEU A 334 -21.20 -3.92 1.53
C LEU A 334 -22.62 -4.04 2.15
N GLY A 335 -23.03 -3.14 3.03
CA GLY A 335 -24.38 -3.12 3.58
C GLY A 335 -25.43 -2.79 2.53
N GLU A 336 -25.18 -1.74 1.75
CA GLU A 336 -26.04 -1.35 0.63
C GLU A 336 -25.99 -2.41 -0.49
N LEU A 337 -24.79 -2.96 -0.77
CA LEU A 337 -24.63 -4.01 -1.77
C LEU A 337 -25.39 -5.30 -1.38
N ARG A 338 -25.38 -5.70 -0.10
CA ARG A 338 -26.20 -6.83 0.39
C ARG A 338 -27.68 -6.61 0.17
N THR A 339 -28.15 -5.39 0.40
CA THR A 339 -29.58 -5.04 0.18
C THR A 339 -29.93 -5.08 -1.31
N ARG A 340 -29.02 -4.59 -2.16
CA ARG A 340 -29.23 -4.51 -3.61
C ARG A 340 -29.17 -5.87 -4.29
N PHE A 341 -28.17 -6.68 -3.99
CA PHE A 341 -27.95 -7.97 -4.65
C PHE A 341 -28.69 -9.14 -4.01
N GLY A 342 -29.04 -9.02 -2.73
CA GLY A 342 -29.75 -10.04 -1.96
C GLY A 342 -28.91 -11.25 -1.57
N THR A 343 -28.04 -11.73 -2.46
CA THR A 343 -27.16 -12.88 -2.18
C THR A 343 -25.70 -12.58 -2.53
N PRO A 344 -24.75 -13.26 -1.88
CA PRO A 344 -23.33 -13.10 -2.19
C PRO A 344 -22.99 -13.53 -3.62
N GLU A 345 -23.61 -14.59 -4.13
CA GLU A 345 -23.39 -15.09 -5.48
C GLU A 345 -23.78 -14.06 -6.55
N ALA A 346 -24.87 -13.33 -6.33
CA ALA A 346 -25.29 -12.27 -7.25
C ALA A 346 -24.26 -11.12 -7.26
N LEU A 347 -23.76 -10.71 -6.10
CA LEU A 347 -22.74 -9.68 -6.00
C LEU A 347 -21.40 -10.15 -6.62
N LEU A 348 -20.94 -11.35 -6.27
CA LEU A 348 -19.65 -11.88 -6.76
C LEU A 348 -19.69 -12.14 -8.26
N GLY A 349 -20.76 -12.71 -8.79
CA GLY A 349 -20.93 -12.93 -10.22
C GLY A 349 -20.98 -11.62 -11.01
N TRP A 350 -21.71 -10.61 -10.50
CA TRP A 350 -21.72 -9.27 -11.08
C TRP A 350 -20.31 -8.64 -11.07
N LEU A 351 -19.62 -8.67 -9.93
CA LEU A 351 -18.27 -8.11 -9.78
C LEU A 351 -17.28 -8.82 -10.73
N ALA A 352 -17.34 -10.14 -10.81
CA ALA A 352 -16.47 -10.94 -11.68
C ALA A 352 -16.68 -10.59 -13.16
N GLY A 353 -17.95 -10.38 -13.59
CA GLY A 353 -18.25 -9.92 -14.95
C GLY A 353 -17.76 -8.49 -15.22
N GLN A 354 -17.91 -7.56 -14.25
CA GLN A 354 -17.41 -6.18 -14.39
C GLN A 354 -15.89 -6.09 -14.49
N THR A 355 -15.19 -7.02 -13.84
CA THR A 355 -13.72 -7.05 -13.77
C THR A 355 -13.07 -8.00 -14.78
N GLY A 356 -13.89 -8.65 -15.63
CA GLY A 356 -13.42 -9.59 -16.66
C GLY A 356 -12.95 -10.95 -16.11
N ILE A 357 -13.07 -11.20 -14.80
CA ILE A 357 -12.77 -12.53 -14.19
C ILE A 357 -13.72 -13.60 -14.75
N ALA A 358 -15.00 -13.24 -14.94
CA ALA A 358 -15.97 -14.12 -15.58
C ALA A 358 -16.47 -13.50 -16.89
N PRO A 359 -16.93 -14.32 -17.84
CA PRO A 359 -17.39 -13.84 -19.16
C PRO A 359 -18.72 -13.06 -19.07
N ASP A 360 -19.47 -13.22 -17.99
CA ASP A 360 -20.78 -12.62 -17.76
C ASP A 360 -21.02 -12.35 -16.27
N THR A 361 -22.16 -11.74 -15.96
CA THR A 361 -22.55 -11.38 -14.59
C THR A 361 -23.49 -12.40 -13.92
N THR A 362 -23.51 -13.65 -14.39
CA THR A 362 -24.31 -14.72 -13.78
C THR A 362 -23.90 -14.92 -12.31
N PRO A 363 -24.85 -15.09 -11.37
CA PRO A 363 -24.54 -15.38 -9.97
C PRO A 363 -23.62 -16.59 -9.82
N ARG A 364 -22.53 -16.43 -9.06
CA ARG A 364 -21.50 -17.46 -8.80
C ARG A 364 -20.96 -17.36 -7.40
N THR A 365 -20.68 -18.50 -6.77
CA THR A 365 -19.93 -18.53 -5.52
C THR A 365 -18.44 -18.22 -5.78
N ALA A 366 -17.69 -17.92 -4.72
CA ALA A 366 -16.25 -17.71 -4.84
C ALA A 366 -15.55 -18.98 -5.39
N GLU A 367 -15.96 -20.17 -4.96
CA GLU A 367 -15.42 -21.46 -5.43
C GLU A 367 -15.63 -21.65 -6.94
N GLN A 368 -16.82 -21.30 -7.45
CA GLN A 368 -17.10 -21.38 -8.88
C GLN A 368 -16.27 -20.39 -9.69
N LEU A 369 -15.83 -19.28 -9.09
CA LEU A 369 -14.97 -18.30 -9.74
C LEU A 369 -13.49 -18.74 -9.82
N VAL A 370 -13.06 -19.73 -9.04
CA VAL A 370 -11.67 -20.25 -9.08
C VAL A 370 -11.30 -20.74 -10.49
N GLU A 371 -12.21 -21.41 -11.19
CA GLU A 371 -11.97 -21.93 -12.54
C GLU A 371 -11.81 -20.82 -13.59
N HIS A 372 -12.34 -19.63 -13.31
CA HIS A 372 -12.27 -18.46 -14.19
C HIS A 372 -11.06 -17.57 -13.91
N PHE A 373 -10.43 -17.72 -12.75
CA PHE A 373 -9.36 -16.83 -12.33
C PHE A 373 -8.02 -17.17 -12.97
N SER A 374 -7.40 -16.17 -13.56
CA SER A 374 -5.98 -16.22 -13.95
C SER A 374 -5.37 -14.82 -13.85
N TRP A 375 -4.06 -14.76 -13.62
CA TRP A 375 -3.34 -13.50 -13.65
C TRP A 375 -3.30 -12.86 -15.05
N ASP A 376 -3.50 -13.63 -16.12
CA ASP A 376 -3.63 -13.11 -17.48
C ASP A 376 -4.87 -12.24 -17.64
N VAL A 377 -5.97 -12.63 -17.01
CA VAL A 377 -7.21 -11.83 -16.98
C VAL A 377 -6.98 -10.51 -16.26
N ILE A 378 -6.35 -10.55 -15.09
CA ILE A 378 -6.06 -9.32 -14.34
C ILE A 378 -5.09 -8.43 -15.12
N ARG A 379 -4.07 -8.98 -15.77
CA ARG A 379 -3.12 -8.24 -16.63
C ARG A 379 -3.81 -7.58 -17.83
N ALA A 380 -4.80 -8.22 -18.41
CA ALA A 380 -5.56 -7.64 -19.52
C ALA A 380 -6.36 -6.38 -19.10
N HIS A 381 -6.72 -6.29 -17.83
CA HIS A 381 -7.47 -5.18 -17.22
C HIS A 381 -6.66 -4.40 -16.18
N ARG A 382 -5.32 -4.32 -16.36
CA ARG A 382 -4.41 -3.65 -15.40
C ARG A 382 -4.66 -2.15 -15.20
N GLU A 383 -5.43 -1.55 -16.06
CA GLU A 383 -5.92 -0.17 -15.89
C GLU A 383 -7.05 -0.15 -14.85
N ASN A 384 -7.27 1.00 -14.21
CA ASN A 384 -8.37 1.14 -13.26
C ASN A 384 -9.71 0.83 -13.94
N ILE A 385 -10.56 0.06 -13.27
CA ILE A 385 -11.81 -0.45 -13.81
C ILE A 385 -12.96 0.43 -13.34
N THR A 386 -13.67 1.06 -14.27
CA THR A 386 -14.89 1.79 -13.94
C THR A 386 -16.04 0.82 -13.74
N VAL A 387 -16.65 0.84 -12.56
CA VAL A 387 -17.83 0.03 -12.24
C VAL A 387 -19.06 0.92 -12.14
N THR A 388 -20.14 0.48 -12.79
CA THR A 388 -21.44 1.12 -12.70
C THR A 388 -22.37 0.18 -11.94
N ALA A 389 -22.65 0.51 -10.68
CA ALA A 389 -23.69 -0.19 -9.96
C ALA A 389 -25.03 0.24 -10.55
N GLN A 390 -25.67 -0.67 -11.28
CA GLN A 390 -27.03 -0.48 -11.82
C GLN A 390 -28.08 -0.59 -10.74
#